data_0d30e3c955386262ef069b4c6a7c3fc1
#
_entry.id   0d30e3c955386262ef069b4c6a7c3fc1
#
_cell.length_a   1.000
_cell.length_b   1.000
_cell.length_c   1.000
_cell.angle_alpha   90.00
_cell.angle_beta   90.00
_cell.angle_gamma   90.00
#
_symmetry.space_group_name_H-M   'P 1'
#
loop_
_entity.id
_entity.type
_entity.pdbx_description
1 polymer ?
#
loop_
_entity_poly.entity_id
_entity_poly.type
_entity_poly.pdbx_seq_one_letter_code
_entity_poly.pdbx_strand_id
1 'polypeptide(L)'
;MPGWIDSIAHASPPFLIFALVATGLGFYLGFASLRRYRLIEDVPTAKVRSAHQGYVELIGEAVMMEGEPIVAPLSQTQCCWYSYRVEERSGKNWNTVDRGVSDGLFLLRDETGDCLIDPEGADVDTVHSKVWSGDGHSLLGGGVHRRSVDGRAHRSKGLLGGINVGIELGFGNYRYSEKVILHGDPIYAIGWFRSVSHHDHADTEDHVVREILREWKQNPETLRERFDHDRDGTINLEEWEEAREAARQLAREQLAEHRPTHEHVHTLVKPARRQFIISNREEDVLVSRYKWRAAGGFVAFFIGGAAATLMITTQFFR
;
A
#
# COMPACT_ATOMS: atom_id res chain seq x y z
N MET A 1 -28.96 -23.55 -41.22
CA MET A 1 -28.28 -22.86 -40.08
C MET A 1 -27.33 -21.83 -40.67
N PRO A 2 -27.04 -20.69 -40.03
CA PRO A 2 -26.09 -19.71 -40.56
C PRO A 2 -24.69 -20.34 -40.64
N GLY A 3 -23.97 -20.17 -41.76
CA GLY A 3 -22.70 -20.87 -42.05
C GLY A 3 -21.54 -20.62 -41.07
N TRP A 4 -21.65 -19.59 -40.20
CA TRP A 4 -20.67 -19.35 -39.15
C TRP A 4 -20.79 -20.34 -37.96
N ILE A 5 -21.96 -20.91 -37.72
CA ILE A 5 -22.16 -21.96 -36.71
C ILE A 5 -21.47 -23.27 -37.14
N ASP A 6 -21.52 -23.59 -38.45
CA ASP A 6 -20.86 -24.79 -39.00
C ASP A 6 -19.33 -24.62 -38.94
N SER A 7 -18.82 -23.42 -39.15
CA SER A 7 -17.36 -23.14 -39.02
C SER A 7 -16.82 -23.29 -37.59
N ILE A 8 -17.61 -22.91 -36.58
CA ILE A 8 -17.25 -23.09 -35.17
C ILE A 8 -17.35 -24.57 -34.75
N ALA A 9 -18.37 -25.26 -35.24
CA ALA A 9 -18.64 -26.68 -34.94
C ALA A 9 -17.55 -27.62 -35.46
N HIS A 10 -16.85 -27.26 -36.54
CA HIS A 10 -15.76 -28.03 -37.14
C HIS A 10 -14.36 -27.52 -36.80
N ALA A 11 -14.25 -26.62 -35.80
CA ALA A 11 -12.97 -26.10 -35.36
C ALA A 11 -12.07 -27.22 -34.80
N SER A 12 -10.78 -27.14 -35.16
CA SER A 12 -9.76 -28.10 -34.75
C SER A 12 -9.60 -28.17 -33.20
N PRO A 13 -9.10 -29.27 -32.63
CA PRO A 13 -8.94 -29.46 -31.18
C PRO A 13 -8.29 -28.28 -30.43
N PRO A 14 -7.31 -27.52 -30.95
CA PRO A 14 -6.78 -26.35 -30.26
C PRO A 14 -7.79 -25.23 -30.03
N PHE A 15 -8.82 -25.08 -30.87
CA PHE A 15 -9.87 -24.08 -30.63
C PHE A 15 -10.78 -24.45 -29.45
N LEU A 16 -11.03 -25.74 -29.24
CA LEU A 16 -11.79 -26.21 -28.06
C LEU A 16 -11.02 -25.94 -26.76
N ILE A 17 -9.70 -26.21 -26.77
CA ILE A 17 -8.84 -25.90 -25.63
C ILE A 17 -8.84 -24.39 -25.36
N PHE A 18 -8.70 -23.56 -26.40
CA PHE A 18 -8.76 -22.11 -26.27
C PHE A 18 -10.10 -21.63 -25.70
N ALA A 19 -11.23 -22.16 -26.17
CA ALA A 19 -12.55 -21.82 -25.67
C ALA A 19 -12.71 -22.19 -24.18
N LEU A 20 -12.22 -23.35 -23.75
CA LEU A 20 -12.25 -23.79 -22.34
C LEU A 20 -11.36 -22.90 -21.46
N VAL A 21 -10.15 -22.57 -21.91
CA VAL A 21 -9.24 -21.67 -21.20
C VAL A 21 -9.84 -20.28 -21.10
N ALA A 22 -10.41 -19.73 -22.18
CA ALA A 22 -11.07 -18.43 -22.17
C ALA A 22 -12.28 -18.41 -21.22
N THR A 23 -13.03 -19.49 -21.16
CA THR A 23 -14.16 -19.67 -20.23
C THR A 23 -13.67 -19.64 -18.78
N GLY A 24 -12.66 -20.46 -18.44
CA GLY A 24 -12.11 -20.53 -17.08
C GLY A 24 -11.50 -19.19 -16.64
N LEU A 25 -10.72 -18.55 -17.53
CA LEU A 25 -10.11 -17.26 -17.26
C LEU A 25 -11.16 -16.14 -17.14
N GLY A 26 -12.18 -16.13 -18.02
CA GLY A 26 -13.30 -15.19 -17.97
C GLY A 26 -14.08 -15.30 -16.65
N PHE A 27 -14.37 -16.53 -16.20
CA PHE A 27 -15.01 -16.76 -14.92
C PHE A 27 -14.15 -16.23 -13.74
N TYR A 28 -12.86 -16.59 -13.72
CA TYR A 28 -11.95 -16.16 -12.67
C TYR A 28 -11.83 -14.63 -12.60
N LEU A 29 -11.58 -13.98 -13.74
CA LEU A 29 -11.45 -12.52 -13.81
C LEU A 29 -12.76 -11.80 -13.49
N GLY A 30 -13.89 -12.32 -13.98
CA GLY A 30 -15.22 -11.79 -13.69
C GLY A 30 -15.52 -11.85 -12.20
N PHE A 31 -15.32 -13.01 -11.58
CA PHE A 31 -15.62 -13.22 -10.17
C PHE A 31 -14.66 -12.45 -9.24
N ALA A 32 -13.36 -12.43 -9.58
CA ALA A 32 -12.36 -11.64 -8.84
C ALA A 32 -12.67 -10.14 -8.88
N SER A 33 -13.07 -9.61 -10.06
CA SER A 33 -13.45 -8.21 -10.22
C SER A 33 -14.76 -7.87 -9.49
N LEU A 34 -15.76 -8.77 -9.56
CA LEU A 34 -17.03 -8.63 -8.83
C LEU A 34 -16.81 -8.62 -7.32
N ARG A 35 -15.93 -9.50 -6.82
CA ARG A 35 -15.61 -9.53 -5.38
C ARG A 35 -14.96 -8.22 -4.92
N ARG A 36 -14.06 -7.64 -5.74
CA ARG A 36 -13.46 -6.33 -5.45
C ARG A 36 -14.48 -5.20 -5.50
N TYR A 37 -15.34 -5.21 -6.51
CA TYR A 37 -16.44 -4.25 -6.65
C TYR A 37 -17.33 -4.22 -5.39
N ARG A 38 -17.84 -5.39 -4.97
CA ARG A 38 -18.68 -5.48 -3.76
C ARG A 38 -17.94 -5.07 -2.49
N LEU A 39 -16.65 -5.36 -2.40
CA LEU A 39 -15.86 -4.99 -1.23
C LEU A 39 -15.78 -3.46 -1.07
N ILE A 40 -15.71 -2.72 -2.16
CA ILE A 40 -15.66 -1.26 -2.16
C ILE A 40 -17.06 -0.69 -1.85
N GLU A 41 -18.11 -1.25 -2.45
CA GLU A 41 -19.48 -0.75 -2.30
C GLU A 41 -20.12 -1.06 -0.92
N ASP A 42 -19.73 -2.18 -0.29
CA ASP A 42 -20.35 -2.68 0.94
C ASP A 42 -19.70 -2.13 2.24
N VAL A 43 -18.56 -1.43 2.15
CA VAL A 43 -17.88 -0.89 3.34
C VAL A 43 -18.33 0.54 3.60
N PRO A 44 -18.93 0.84 4.76
CA PRO A 44 -19.37 2.20 5.05
C PRO A 44 -18.17 3.13 5.24
N THR A 45 -18.22 4.29 4.60
CA THR A 45 -17.24 5.37 4.81
C THR A 45 -17.34 5.88 6.24
N ALA A 46 -16.21 5.97 6.91
CA ALA A 46 -16.11 6.47 8.27
C ALA A 46 -15.21 7.72 8.33
N LYS A 47 -15.43 8.57 9.34
CA LYS A 47 -14.51 9.64 9.68
C LYS A 47 -13.50 9.13 10.70
N VAL A 48 -12.26 9.62 10.65
CA VAL A 48 -11.16 9.13 11.49
C VAL A 48 -11.55 9.11 12.98
N ARG A 49 -12.11 10.19 13.49
CA ARG A 49 -12.49 10.31 14.90
C ARG A 49 -13.60 9.35 15.33
N SER A 50 -14.51 9.01 14.43
CA SER A 50 -15.69 8.17 14.74
C SER A 50 -15.60 6.76 14.15
N ALA A 51 -14.49 6.43 13.50
CA ALA A 51 -14.30 5.11 12.91
C ALA A 51 -14.28 4.02 14.00
N HIS A 52 -15.06 2.98 13.78
CA HIS A 52 -15.05 1.82 14.68
C HIS A 52 -13.81 0.96 14.41
N GLN A 53 -13.33 0.26 15.43
CA GLN A 53 -12.22 -0.69 15.24
C GLN A 53 -12.65 -1.82 14.30
N GLY A 54 -11.78 -2.13 13.34
CA GLY A 54 -12.07 -3.17 12.37
C GLY A 54 -11.86 -2.74 10.92
N TYR A 55 -12.60 -3.35 10.02
CA TYR A 55 -12.47 -3.10 8.59
C TYR A 55 -13.33 -1.91 8.17
N VAL A 56 -12.68 -0.80 7.83
CA VAL A 56 -13.33 0.47 7.50
C VAL A 56 -12.76 1.07 6.22
N GLU A 57 -13.51 2.00 5.70
CA GLU A 57 -13.15 2.92 4.62
C GLU A 57 -12.95 4.32 5.18
N LEU A 58 -11.83 4.94 4.83
CA LEU A 58 -11.49 6.32 5.18
C LEU A 58 -11.23 7.13 3.91
N ILE A 59 -11.69 8.37 3.91
CA ILE A 59 -11.43 9.34 2.85
C ILE A 59 -10.79 10.58 3.48
N GLY A 60 -9.70 11.05 2.89
CA GLY A 60 -8.97 12.23 3.38
C GLY A 60 -7.85 12.63 2.43
N GLU A 61 -6.92 13.42 2.91
CA GLU A 61 -5.73 13.85 2.17
C GLU A 61 -4.49 13.09 2.67
N ALA A 62 -3.58 12.77 1.75
CA ALA A 62 -2.27 12.21 2.08
C ALA A 62 -1.37 13.30 2.66
N VAL A 63 -0.84 13.08 3.86
CA VAL A 63 0.06 14.01 4.54
C VAL A 63 1.36 13.30 4.87
N MET A 64 2.50 13.92 4.56
CA MET A 64 3.81 13.40 4.93
C MET A 64 3.98 13.46 6.45
N MET A 65 4.66 12.44 6.99
CA MET A 65 5.09 12.46 8.39
C MET A 65 6.12 13.57 8.61
N GLU A 66 6.16 14.09 9.83
CA GLU A 66 7.25 14.96 10.27
C GLU A 66 8.56 14.18 10.31
N GLY A 67 9.65 14.80 9.86
CA GLY A 67 10.99 14.20 9.82
C GLY A 67 11.58 14.13 8.41
N GLU A 68 12.37 13.09 8.14
CA GLU A 68 13.01 12.92 6.83
C GLU A 68 11.96 12.57 5.77
N PRO A 69 11.83 13.34 4.67
CA PRO A 69 10.81 13.08 3.66
C PRO A 69 11.12 11.82 2.85
N ILE A 70 10.08 11.07 2.53
CA ILE A 70 10.18 9.96 1.59
C ILE A 70 10.43 10.52 0.19
N VAL A 71 11.49 10.06 -0.48
CA VAL A 71 11.87 10.49 -1.83
C VAL A 71 11.79 9.32 -2.79
N ALA A 72 10.99 9.46 -3.84
CA ALA A 72 10.88 8.46 -4.90
C ALA A 72 12.21 8.34 -5.66
N PRO A 73 12.80 7.13 -5.79
CA PRO A 73 14.19 6.97 -6.22
C PRO A 73 14.44 7.32 -7.69
N LEU A 74 13.43 7.18 -8.56
CA LEU A 74 13.59 7.44 -9.98
C LEU A 74 13.37 8.91 -10.35
N SER A 75 12.31 9.52 -9.82
CA SER A 75 11.94 10.91 -10.11
C SER A 75 12.55 11.92 -9.15
N GLN A 76 13.12 11.48 -8.02
CA GLN A 76 13.60 12.34 -6.92
C GLN A 76 12.49 13.24 -6.37
N THR A 77 11.23 12.79 -6.45
CA THR A 77 10.07 13.53 -5.99
C THR A 77 9.79 13.18 -4.53
N GLN A 78 9.61 14.21 -3.68
CA GLN A 78 9.11 14.02 -2.32
C GLN A 78 7.65 13.55 -2.38
N CYS A 79 7.32 12.50 -1.64
CA CYS A 79 6.02 11.85 -1.69
C CYS A 79 5.67 11.18 -0.36
N CYS A 80 4.41 10.81 -0.19
CA CYS A 80 3.94 10.00 0.93
C CYS A 80 4.23 8.51 0.72
N TRP A 81 4.23 8.09 -0.54
CA TRP A 81 4.49 6.69 -0.91
C TRP A 81 4.98 6.60 -2.35
N TYR A 82 5.84 5.62 -2.64
CA TYR A 82 6.26 5.29 -3.99
C TYR A 82 6.33 3.79 -4.24
N SER A 83 6.24 3.44 -5.51
CA SER A 83 6.60 2.11 -6.04
C SER A 83 7.26 2.28 -7.38
N TYR A 84 8.39 1.60 -7.60
CA TYR A 84 9.08 1.65 -8.88
C TYR A 84 9.42 0.26 -9.40
N ARG A 85 9.63 0.21 -10.71
CA ARG A 85 10.12 -0.97 -11.42
C ARG A 85 11.02 -0.55 -12.57
N VAL A 86 12.13 -1.23 -12.71
CA VAL A 86 13.08 -1.12 -13.82
C VAL A 86 13.10 -2.43 -14.58
N GLU A 87 12.87 -2.36 -15.87
CA GLU A 87 12.85 -3.52 -16.76
C GLU A 87 13.87 -3.34 -17.87
N GLU A 88 14.62 -4.40 -18.18
CA GLU A 88 15.58 -4.46 -19.27
C GLU A 88 15.03 -5.25 -20.45
N ARG A 89 15.29 -4.78 -21.64
CA ARG A 89 14.86 -5.44 -22.86
C ARG A 89 15.82 -6.60 -23.21
N SER A 90 15.29 -7.82 -23.22
CA SER A 90 15.99 -9.02 -23.64
C SER A 90 15.31 -9.58 -24.89
N GLY A 91 15.79 -9.20 -26.05
CA GLY A 91 15.18 -9.54 -27.33
C GLY A 91 13.77 -8.97 -27.50
N LYS A 92 12.75 -9.82 -27.48
CA LYS A 92 11.33 -9.43 -27.56
C LYS A 92 10.67 -9.27 -26.19
N ASN A 93 11.33 -9.66 -25.10
CA ASN A 93 10.77 -9.69 -23.76
C ASN A 93 11.37 -8.57 -22.88
N TRP A 94 10.63 -8.18 -21.85
CA TRP A 94 11.07 -7.28 -20.81
C TRP A 94 11.27 -8.06 -19.52
N ASN A 95 12.47 -8.01 -18.95
CA ASN A 95 12.81 -8.66 -17.69
C ASN A 95 12.94 -7.61 -16.60
N THR A 96 12.28 -7.83 -15.46
CA THR A 96 12.44 -6.94 -14.30
C THR A 96 13.83 -7.14 -13.71
N VAL A 97 14.64 -6.09 -13.68
CA VAL A 97 16.00 -6.08 -13.13
C VAL A 97 16.03 -5.44 -11.74
N ASP A 98 15.09 -4.52 -11.47
CA ASP A 98 14.98 -3.88 -10.17
C ASP A 98 13.53 -3.45 -9.88
N ARG A 99 13.17 -3.44 -8.62
CA ARG A 99 11.86 -2.96 -8.13
C ARG A 99 11.94 -2.63 -6.66
N GLY A 100 11.16 -1.65 -6.24
CA GLY A 100 11.03 -1.30 -4.83
C GLY A 100 9.69 -0.62 -4.54
N VAL A 101 9.35 -0.64 -3.27
CA VAL A 101 8.17 0.02 -2.71
C VAL A 101 8.63 0.70 -1.43
N SER A 102 8.14 1.91 -1.15
CA SER A 102 8.44 2.57 0.12
C SER A 102 7.78 1.80 1.27
N ASP A 103 8.50 1.66 2.37
CA ASP A 103 8.05 1.13 3.66
C ASP A 103 7.66 2.24 4.65
N GLY A 104 7.81 3.49 4.24
CA GLY A 104 7.51 4.65 5.06
C GLY A 104 6.03 4.80 5.35
N LEU A 105 5.73 5.19 6.59
CA LEU A 105 4.39 5.53 7.04
C LEU A 105 4.02 6.94 6.57
N PHE A 106 2.73 7.20 6.38
CA PHE A 106 2.21 8.53 6.10
C PHE A 106 0.84 8.71 6.77
N LEU A 107 0.31 9.92 6.80
CA LEU A 107 -0.97 10.21 7.40
C LEU A 107 -2.07 10.35 6.35
N LEU A 108 -3.24 9.85 6.68
CA LEU A 108 -4.50 10.26 6.07
C LEU A 108 -5.16 11.25 7.01
N ARG A 109 -5.38 12.46 6.53
CA ARG A 109 -6.01 13.55 7.27
C ARG A 109 -7.40 13.80 6.72
N ASP A 110 -8.40 13.73 7.58
CA ASP A 110 -9.74 14.22 7.28
C ASP A 110 -10.09 15.44 8.16
N GLU A 111 -11.30 15.94 8.05
CA GLU A 111 -11.78 17.08 8.86
C GLU A 111 -11.87 16.78 10.38
N THR A 112 -11.76 15.51 10.78
CA THR A 112 -11.94 15.07 12.16
C THR A 112 -10.64 14.67 12.85
N GLY A 113 -9.59 14.37 12.10
CA GLY A 113 -8.28 13.99 12.64
C GLY A 113 -7.36 13.30 11.66
N ASP A 114 -6.27 12.76 12.20
CA ASP A 114 -5.22 12.09 11.46
C ASP A 114 -5.25 10.57 11.73
N CYS A 115 -5.06 9.79 10.68
CA CYS A 115 -4.90 8.35 10.75
C CYS A 115 -3.57 7.95 10.11
N LEU A 116 -2.72 7.25 10.84
CA LEU A 116 -1.45 6.72 10.37
C LEU A 116 -1.71 5.55 9.42
N ILE A 117 -1.19 5.64 8.21
CA ILE A 117 -1.29 4.59 7.19
C ILE A 117 0.03 3.84 7.13
N ASP A 118 -0.05 2.53 7.35
CA ASP A 118 1.04 1.60 7.05
C ASP A 118 0.76 0.94 5.69
N PRO A 119 1.43 1.36 4.61
CA PRO A 119 1.12 0.89 3.26
C PRO A 119 1.59 -0.54 2.97
N GLU A 120 2.21 -1.23 3.94
CA GLU A 120 2.73 -2.57 3.74
C GLU A 120 1.63 -3.54 3.26
N GLY A 121 1.84 -4.12 2.09
CA GLY A 121 0.93 -5.07 1.47
C GLY A 121 -0.39 -4.50 0.98
N ALA A 122 -0.48 -3.18 0.81
CA ALA A 122 -1.60 -2.52 0.15
C ALA A 122 -1.57 -2.72 -1.36
N ASP A 123 -2.76 -2.80 -1.96
CA ASP A 123 -2.96 -2.67 -3.41
C ASP A 123 -3.14 -1.18 -3.73
N VAL A 124 -2.06 -0.54 -4.21
CA VAL A 124 -2.04 0.91 -4.42
C VAL A 124 -2.34 1.25 -5.88
N ASP A 125 -3.44 1.98 -6.11
CA ASP A 125 -3.79 2.54 -7.42
C ASP A 125 -3.72 4.08 -7.37
N THR A 126 -2.81 4.67 -8.16
CA THR A 126 -2.56 6.11 -8.17
C THR A 126 -2.71 6.69 -9.57
N VAL A 127 -3.15 7.96 -9.67
CA VAL A 127 -3.16 8.73 -10.92
C VAL A 127 -1.74 9.15 -11.31
N HIS A 128 -0.84 9.26 -10.35
CA HIS A 128 0.56 9.65 -10.58
C HIS A 128 1.41 8.43 -10.94
N SER A 129 1.23 7.95 -12.16
CA SER A 129 2.03 6.86 -12.72
C SER A 129 2.77 7.36 -13.95
N LYS A 130 4.11 7.23 -13.94
CA LYS A 130 4.99 7.61 -15.06
C LYS A 130 5.69 6.38 -15.59
N VAL A 131 5.77 6.27 -16.91
CA VAL A 131 6.53 5.23 -17.61
C VAL A 131 7.39 5.90 -18.67
N TRP A 132 8.69 5.62 -18.66
CA TRP A 132 9.61 6.16 -19.65
C TRP A 132 10.68 5.13 -20.01
N SER A 133 11.39 5.34 -21.09
CA SER A 133 12.49 4.48 -21.56
C SER A 133 13.80 5.25 -21.58
N GLY A 134 14.92 4.56 -21.36
CA GLY A 134 16.25 5.16 -21.33
C GLY A 134 17.36 4.11 -21.50
N ASP A 135 18.61 4.58 -21.71
CA ASP A 135 19.75 3.73 -22.00
C ASP A 135 20.67 3.42 -20.78
N GLY A 136 20.24 3.73 -19.58
CA GLY A 136 21.12 3.62 -18.39
C GLY A 136 20.53 2.89 -17.21
N HIS A 137 21.24 1.90 -16.70
CA HIS A 137 20.93 1.17 -15.46
C HIS A 137 21.34 1.96 -14.18
N SER A 138 21.72 3.24 -14.27
CA SER A 138 22.37 3.95 -13.18
C SER A 138 21.41 4.81 -12.36
N LEU A 139 20.57 4.20 -11.50
CA LEU A 139 19.77 4.96 -10.52
C LEU A 139 19.96 4.53 -9.06
N LEU A 140 20.73 3.48 -8.78
CA LEU A 140 20.93 2.96 -7.42
C LEU A 140 22.34 3.16 -6.84
N GLY A 141 23.08 4.11 -7.34
CA GLY A 141 24.41 4.42 -6.80
C GLY A 141 24.83 5.82 -7.13
N GLY A 142 24.63 6.72 -6.22
CA GLY A 142 25.30 8.02 -6.12
C GLY A 142 25.73 8.69 -7.41
N GLY A 143 25.01 9.71 -7.83
CA GLY A 143 25.47 10.68 -8.78
C GLY A 143 24.94 10.47 -10.21
N VAL A 144 23.81 11.09 -10.47
CA VAL A 144 23.39 11.38 -11.84
C VAL A 144 24.42 12.33 -12.45
N HIS A 145 25.42 11.81 -13.15
CA HIS A 145 26.13 12.59 -14.13
C HIS A 145 25.16 12.90 -15.28
N ARG A 146 24.48 14.00 -15.17
CA ARG A 146 23.84 14.67 -16.30
C ARG A 146 24.94 15.01 -17.32
N ARG A 147 25.23 14.08 -18.23
CA ARG A 147 25.89 14.45 -19.49
C ARG A 147 24.83 15.19 -20.29
N SER A 148 24.86 16.48 -20.20
CA SER A 148 24.27 17.40 -21.15
C SER A 148 24.85 17.06 -22.52
N VAL A 149 24.09 16.39 -23.36
CA VAL A 149 24.32 16.41 -24.80
C VAL A 149 23.42 17.53 -25.33
N ASP A 150 24.08 18.58 -25.76
CA ASP A 150 23.51 19.71 -26.48
C ASP A 150 22.54 19.26 -27.56
N GLY A 151 21.40 19.91 -27.63
CA GLY A 151 20.65 19.93 -28.85
C GLY A 151 19.13 19.88 -28.74
N ARG A 152 18.52 21.06 -28.60
CA ARG A 152 17.15 21.41 -28.98
C ARG A 152 15.97 20.77 -28.23
N ALA A 153 15.60 21.44 -27.16
CA ALA A 153 14.27 21.34 -26.59
C ALA A 153 13.21 21.76 -27.62
N HIS A 154 12.48 20.80 -28.16
CA HIS A 154 11.21 21.08 -28.80
C HIS A 154 10.15 21.29 -27.71
N ARG A 155 9.86 22.56 -27.50
CA ARG A 155 8.78 23.04 -26.65
C ARG A 155 7.46 22.81 -27.38
N SER A 156 6.81 21.66 -27.19
CA SER A 156 5.45 21.46 -27.62
C SER A 156 4.50 22.08 -26.58
N LYS A 157 3.93 23.22 -26.91
CA LYS A 157 2.78 23.79 -26.21
C LYS A 157 1.57 22.91 -26.49
N GLY A 158 1.23 21.99 -25.60
CA GLY A 158 -0.02 21.27 -25.60
C GLY A 158 -1.08 22.10 -24.88
N LEU A 159 -2.01 22.65 -25.65
CA LEU A 159 -3.22 23.33 -25.21
C LEU A 159 -4.26 22.24 -24.91
N LEU A 160 -4.34 21.77 -23.67
CA LEU A 160 -5.50 21.14 -23.01
C LEU A 160 -5.03 20.56 -21.67
N GLY A 161 -5.58 21.10 -20.59
CA GLY A 161 -5.20 20.74 -19.24
C GLY A 161 -5.60 19.30 -18.85
N GLY A 162 -4.71 18.69 -18.04
CA GLY A 162 -5.04 17.51 -17.26
C GLY A 162 -4.89 16.18 -17.98
N ILE A 163 -3.96 15.40 -17.51
CA ILE A 163 -3.53 14.02 -17.80
C ILE A 163 -2.21 14.02 -18.59
N ASN A 164 -1.11 14.24 -17.88
CA ASN A 164 0.21 13.89 -18.39
C ASN A 164 0.42 12.37 -18.23
N VAL A 165 -0.13 11.59 -19.13
CA VAL A 165 0.42 10.28 -19.47
C VAL A 165 1.56 10.56 -20.45
N GLY A 166 2.72 10.94 -19.93
CA GLY A 166 3.93 11.10 -20.73
C GLY A 166 4.43 9.72 -21.17
N ILE A 167 3.96 9.24 -22.30
CA ILE A 167 4.61 8.14 -23.01
C ILE A 167 5.76 8.79 -23.79
N GLU A 168 6.94 8.87 -23.20
CA GLU A 168 8.17 9.11 -23.95
C GLU A 168 8.53 7.81 -24.66
N LEU A 169 8.27 7.76 -25.97
CA LEU A 169 8.76 6.71 -26.87
C LEU A 169 10.28 6.92 -27.09
N GLY A 170 11.08 6.62 -26.06
CA GLY A 170 12.53 6.55 -26.16
C GLY A 170 12.97 5.17 -26.61
N PHE A 171 13.88 5.09 -27.57
CA PHE A 171 14.56 3.84 -27.98
C PHE A 171 15.66 3.53 -26.95
N GLY A 172 15.27 3.05 -25.76
CA GLY A 172 16.23 2.63 -24.74
C GLY A 172 16.08 1.14 -24.42
N ASN A 173 17.16 0.54 -23.92
CA ASN A 173 17.17 -0.85 -23.49
C ASN A 173 16.48 -1.05 -22.13
N TYR A 174 16.16 0.02 -21.43
CA TYR A 174 15.50 0.00 -20.13
C TYR A 174 14.16 0.72 -20.16
N ARG A 175 13.19 0.15 -19.44
CA ARG A 175 11.88 0.77 -19.18
C ARG A 175 11.75 1.00 -17.69
N TYR A 176 11.50 2.23 -17.33
CA TYR A 176 11.29 2.68 -15.95
C TYR A 176 9.81 2.93 -15.74
N SER A 177 9.29 2.49 -14.62
CA SER A 177 7.92 2.80 -14.21
C SER A 177 7.93 3.20 -12.74
N GLU A 178 7.30 4.30 -12.42
CA GLU A 178 7.20 4.82 -11.06
C GLU A 178 5.79 5.29 -10.80
N LYS A 179 5.32 4.98 -9.60
CA LYS A 179 4.03 5.40 -9.08
C LYS A 179 4.28 6.11 -7.75
N VAL A 180 3.59 7.22 -7.51
CA VAL A 180 3.71 7.99 -6.28
C VAL A 180 2.35 8.41 -5.75
N ILE A 181 2.25 8.62 -4.44
CA ILE A 181 1.19 9.38 -3.77
C ILE A 181 1.85 10.63 -3.23
N LEU A 182 1.36 11.80 -3.64
CA LEU A 182 1.92 13.08 -3.26
C LEU A 182 1.27 13.61 -1.98
N HIS A 183 1.95 14.53 -1.31
CA HIS A 183 1.35 15.31 -0.23
C HIS A 183 0.19 16.14 -0.77
N GLY A 184 -0.95 16.14 -0.07
CA GLY A 184 -2.17 16.82 -0.49
C GLY A 184 -3.04 16.03 -1.50
N ASP A 185 -2.59 14.85 -1.92
CA ASP A 185 -3.45 14.01 -2.76
C ASP A 185 -4.72 13.57 -1.99
N PRO A 186 -5.91 13.68 -2.60
CA PRO A 186 -7.09 13.04 -2.03
C PRO A 186 -6.89 11.51 -2.06
N ILE A 187 -7.02 10.85 -0.92
CA ILE A 187 -6.90 9.41 -0.82
C ILE A 187 -8.14 8.76 -0.25
N TYR A 188 -8.44 7.62 -0.81
CA TYR A 188 -9.41 6.64 -0.44
C TYR A 188 -8.68 5.40 0.06
N ALA A 189 -8.90 5.00 1.30
CA ALA A 189 -8.22 3.88 1.91
C ALA A 189 -9.20 2.92 2.59
N ILE A 190 -9.14 1.62 2.25
CA ILE A 190 -9.89 0.56 2.92
C ILE A 190 -8.90 -0.37 3.59
N GLY A 191 -9.00 -0.52 4.90
CA GLY A 191 -8.08 -1.35 5.67
C GLY A 191 -8.61 -1.71 7.05
N TRP A 192 -7.73 -2.25 7.88
CA TRP A 192 -8.03 -2.55 9.26
C TRP A 192 -7.67 -1.37 10.15
N PHE A 193 -8.70 -0.69 10.63
CA PHE A 193 -8.56 0.46 11.53
C PHE A 193 -8.38 0.00 12.97
N ARG A 194 -7.42 0.58 13.63
CA ARG A 194 -7.17 0.43 15.06
C ARG A 194 -7.02 1.81 15.68
N SER A 195 -7.62 1.99 16.83
CA SER A 195 -7.39 3.15 17.67
C SER A 195 -6.66 2.67 18.91
N VAL A 196 -5.44 3.13 19.09
CA VAL A 196 -4.68 2.88 20.32
C VAL A 196 -5.13 3.94 21.30
N SER A 197 -6.00 3.55 22.22
CA SER A 197 -6.44 4.43 23.29
C SER A 197 -5.55 4.26 24.52
N HIS A 198 -5.65 5.19 25.47
CA HIS A 198 -4.87 5.28 26.71
C HIS A 198 -4.82 3.99 27.56
N HIS A 199 -5.69 2.99 27.30
CA HIS A 199 -5.64 1.71 28.01
C HIS A 199 -4.42 0.85 27.63
N ASP A 200 -3.87 1.02 26.40
CA ASP A 200 -2.62 0.35 26.00
C ASP A 200 -1.39 1.04 26.59
N HIS A 201 -1.53 2.25 27.16
CA HIS A 201 -0.45 2.93 27.87
C HIS A 201 -0.14 2.30 29.24
N ALA A 202 -1.07 1.61 29.89
CA ALA A 202 -0.78 0.88 31.12
C ALA A 202 0.25 -0.22 30.87
N ASP A 203 0.08 -0.98 29.78
CA ASP A 203 1.07 -1.98 29.36
C ASP A 203 2.40 -1.34 28.93
N THR A 204 2.36 -0.14 28.35
CA THR A 204 3.55 0.63 27.96
C THR A 204 4.25 1.23 29.18
N GLU A 205 3.50 1.81 30.14
CA GLU A 205 4.04 2.31 31.41
C GLU A 205 4.70 1.17 32.19
N ASP A 206 4.04 0.03 32.32
CA ASP A 206 4.60 -1.16 32.99
C ASP A 206 5.82 -1.72 32.26
N HIS A 207 5.91 -1.59 30.94
CA HIS A 207 7.11 -1.98 30.18
C HIS A 207 8.29 -1.05 30.48
N VAL A 208 8.07 0.27 30.44
CA VAL A 208 9.09 1.29 30.74
C VAL A 208 9.57 1.15 32.19
N VAL A 209 8.64 0.99 33.14
CA VAL A 209 8.98 0.73 34.55
C VAL A 209 9.86 -0.50 34.71
N ARG A 210 9.54 -1.59 34.01
CA ARG A 210 10.37 -2.82 34.04
C ARG A 210 11.75 -2.60 33.47
N GLU A 211 11.90 -1.79 32.43
CA GLU A 211 13.19 -1.45 31.85
C GLU A 211 14.01 -0.59 32.80
N ILE A 212 13.46 0.45 33.37
CA ILE A 212 14.13 1.31 34.38
C ILE A 212 14.61 0.45 35.56
N LEU A 213 13.75 -0.39 36.11
CA LEU A 213 14.13 -1.27 37.22
C LEU A 213 15.18 -2.31 36.83
N ARG A 214 15.19 -2.79 35.59
CA ARG A 214 16.23 -3.68 35.06
C ARG A 214 17.58 -2.98 34.98
N GLU A 215 17.61 -1.75 34.47
CA GLU A 215 18.80 -0.93 34.39
C GLU A 215 19.39 -0.65 35.79
N TRP A 216 18.54 -0.25 36.73
CA TRP A 216 18.98 -0.04 38.12
C TRP A 216 19.54 -1.30 38.80
N LYS A 217 18.98 -2.48 38.52
CA LYS A 217 19.50 -3.76 39.00
C LYS A 217 20.88 -4.13 38.40
N GLN A 218 21.19 -3.63 37.22
CA GLN A 218 22.52 -3.83 36.61
C GLN A 218 23.60 -2.99 37.32
N ASN A 219 23.22 -1.90 37.99
CA ASN A 219 24.11 -1.03 38.75
C ASN A 219 23.70 -1.00 40.23
N PRO A 220 24.02 -2.08 40.98
CA PRO A 220 23.55 -2.22 42.36
C PRO A 220 24.14 -1.21 43.36
N GLU A 221 25.27 -0.59 43.02
CA GLU A 221 25.87 0.48 43.83
C GLU A 221 25.01 1.75 43.76
N THR A 222 24.63 2.17 42.56
CA THR A 222 23.76 3.34 42.35
C THR A 222 22.37 3.12 42.95
N LEU A 223 21.86 1.89 42.93
CA LEU A 223 20.58 1.55 43.51
C LEU A 223 20.63 1.68 45.06
N ARG A 224 21.70 1.19 45.71
CA ARG A 224 21.94 1.32 47.15
C ARG A 224 22.17 2.77 47.55
N GLU A 225 23.02 3.51 46.85
CA GLU A 225 23.22 4.94 47.16
C GLU A 225 21.95 5.74 47.19
N ARG A 226 20.97 5.35 46.36
CA ARG A 226 19.72 6.10 46.15
C ARG A 226 18.61 5.66 47.12
N PHE A 227 18.53 4.37 47.47
CA PHE A 227 17.38 3.80 48.15
C PHE A 227 17.71 3.05 49.42
N ASP A 228 18.97 2.73 49.74
CA ASP A 228 19.40 2.11 51.01
C ASP A 228 19.54 3.21 52.06
N HIS A 229 18.46 3.48 52.80
CA HIS A 229 18.39 4.55 53.77
C HIS A 229 19.02 4.16 55.11
N ASP A 230 18.92 2.89 55.49
CA ASP A 230 19.46 2.39 56.76
C ASP A 230 20.94 1.96 56.64
N ARG A 231 21.46 1.97 55.40
CA ARG A 231 22.86 1.65 55.04
C ARG A 231 23.32 0.26 55.52
N ASP A 232 22.40 -0.69 55.47
CA ASP A 232 22.70 -2.07 55.82
C ASP A 232 23.36 -2.84 54.65
N GLY A 233 23.43 -2.22 53.46
CA GLY A 233 24.00 -2.76 52.22
C GLY A 233 23.05 -3.65 51.43
N THR A 234 21.78 -3.76 51.87
CA THR A 234 20.73 -4.52 51.18
C THR A 234 19.51 -3.63 50.96
N ILE A 235 18.76 -3.85 49.89
CA ILE A 235 17.50 -3.15 49.65
C ILE A 235 16.38 -3.99 50.25
N ASN A 236 15.79 -3.52 51.30
CA ASN A 236 14.65 -4.17 51.97
C ASN A 236 13.34 -3.97 51.19
N LEU A 237 12.22 -4.55 51.66
CA LEU A 237 10.95 -4.50 50.94
C LEU A 237 10.37 -3.08 50.85
N GLU A 238 10.52 -2.27 51.89
CA GLU A 238 10.00 -0.90 51.94
C GLU A 238 10.78 0.00 50.99
N GLU A 239 12.11 -0.09 50.99
CA GLU A 239 13.00 0.60 50.08
C GLU A 239 12.79 0.17 48.61
N TRP A 240 12.45 -1.11 48.38
CA TRP A 240 12.13 -1.61 47.07
C TRP A 240 10.78 -1.06 46.54
N GLU A 241 9.77 -0.85 47.42
CA GLU A 241 8.52 -0.17 47.03
C GLU A 241 8.78 1.31 46.66
N GLU A 242 9.67 1.99 47.39
CA GLU A 242 10.09 3.35 47.06
C GLU A 242 10.80 3.42 45.69
N ALA A 243 11.70 2.48 45.43
CA ALA A 243 12.35 2.38 44.13
C ALA A 243 11.35 2.13 42.97
N ARG A 244 10.32 1.32 43.21
CA ARG A 244 9.24 1.10 42.23
C ARG A 244 8.43 2.37 41.96
N GLU A 245 8.10 3.12 42.99
CA GLU A 245 7.34 4.35 42.82
C GLU A 245 8.15 5.42 42.11
N ALA A 246 9.46 5.55 42.40
CA ALA A 246 10.37 6.41 41.69
C ALA A 246 10.51 5.99 40.21
N ALA A 247 10.55 4.69 39.92
CA ALA A 247 10.57 4.18 38.53
C ALA A 247 9.26 4.50 37.80
N ARG A 248 8.09 4.41 38.45
CA ARG A 248 6.80 4.81 37.85
C ARG A 248 6.76 6.30 37.55
N GLN A 249 7.28 7.12 38.44
CA GLN A 249 7.30 8.58 38.22
C GLN A 249 8.20 8.93 37.03
N LEU A 250 9.39 8.34 36.93
CA LEU A 250 10.28 8.51 35.77
C LEU A 250 9.66 8.01 34.46
N ALA A 251 8.99 6.86 34.51
CA ALA A 251 8.30 6.33 33.32
C ALA A 251 7.20 7.30 32.85
N ARG A 252 6.44 7.89 33.77
CA ARG A 252 5.41 8.91 33.44
C ARG A 252 6.03 10.18 32.86
N GLU A 253 7.16 10.64 33.39
CA GLU A 253 7.88 11.80 32.87
C GLU A 253 8.40 11.52 31.46
N GLN A 254 9.01 10.37 31.21
CA GLN A 254 9.50 9.97 29.89
C GLN A 254 8.37 9.84 28.87
N LEU A 255 7.25 9.24 29.27
CA LEU A 255 6.07 9.10 28.43
C LEU A 255 5.37 10.46 28.19
N ALA A 256 5.43 11.39 29.16
CA ALA A 256 4.87 12.74 29.02
C ALA A 256 5.71 13.62 28.09
N GLU A 257 7.04 13.47 28.12
CA GLU A 257 7.97 14.21 27.26
C GLU A 257 7.87 13.77 25.78
N HIS A 258 7.53 12.49 25.58
CA HIS A 258 7.28 11.91 24.25
C HIS A 258 5.79 11.86 23.88
N ARG A 259 4.94 12.59 24.57
CA ARG A 259 3.50 12.64 24.28
C ARG A 259 3.28 13.16 22.87
N PRO A 260 2.81 12.33 21.92
CA PRO A 260 2.24 12.85 20.70
C PRO A 260 1.04 13.74 21.10
N THR A 261 0.91 14.88 20.48
CA THR A 261 -0.10 15.92 20.75
C THR A 261 -1.55 15.42 20.54
N HIS A 262 -1.73 14.15 20.22
CA HIS A 262 -3.03 13.53 19.91
C HIS A 262 -3.35 12.42 20.92
N GLU A 263 -4.46 12.57 21.58
CA GLU A 263 -5.02 11.70 22.64
C GLU A 263 -5.30 10.25 22.19
N HIS A 264 -5.36 10.01 20.88
CA HIS A 264 -5.55 8.70 20.25
C HIS A 264 -4.70 8.60 18.98
N VAL A 265 -3.86 7.58 18.87
CA VAL A 265 -3.19 7.25 17.63
C VAL A 265 -4.07 6.27 16.84
N HIS A 266 -4.65 6.76 15.77
CA HIS A 266 -5.42 5.95 14.83
C HIS A 266 -4.49 5.37 13.79
N THR A 267 -4.60 4.08 13.51
CA THR A 267 -3.79 3.41 12.49
C THR A 267 -4.66 2.60 11.53
N LEU A 268 -4.29 2.62 10.26
CA LEU A 268 -4.89 1.78 9.22
C LEU A 268 -3.82 0.86 8.65
N VAL A 269 -4.05 -0.44 8.78
CA VAL A 269 -3.08 -1.48 8.42
C VAL A 269 -3.73 -2.57 7.57
N LYS A 270 -2.88 -3.45 7.03
CA LYS A 270 -3.34 -4.61 6.26
C LYS A 270 -4.14 -5.59 7.13
N PRO A 271 -5.37 -5.95 6.75
CA PRO A 271 -6.14 -6.99 7.41
C PRO A 271 -5.61 -8.40 7.06
N ALA A 272 -5.73 -9.36 7.99
CA ALA A 272 -5.20 -10.71 7.82
C ALA A 272 -5.81 -11.48 6.64
N ARG A 273 -7.09 -11.27 6.32
CA ARG A 273 -7.84 -12.06 5.30
C ARG A 273 -8.63 -11.22 4.31
N ARG A 274 -8.55 -9.89 4.38
CA ARG A 274 -9.26 -8.97 3.50
C ARG A 274 -8.27 -8.16 2.67
N GLN A 275 -8.77 -7.47 1.66
CA GLN A 275 -7.94 -6.60 0.83
C GLN A 275 -7.63 -5.31 1.59
N PHE A 276 -6.43 -4.79 1.35
CA PHE A 276 -6.02 -3.47 1.77
C PHE A 276 -5.82 -2.65 0.50
N ILE A 277 -6.60 -1.61 0.33
CA ILE A 277 -6.62 -0.78 -0.89
C ILE A 277 -6.33 0.65 -0.49
N ILE A 278 -5.42 1.29 -1.22
CA ILE A 278 -5.14 2.73 -1.11
C ILE A 278 -5.21 3.31 -2.52
N SER A 279 -5.99 4.35 -2.72
CA SER A 279 -6.13 4.99 -4.03
C SER A 279 -6.25 6.50 -3.90
N ASN A 280 -5.63 7.24 -4.84
CA ASN A 280 -5.88 8.67 -5.00
C ASN A 280 -6.81 8.97 -6.21
N ARG A 281 -7.60 7.96 -6.61
CA ARG A 281 -8.69 8.14 -7.59
C ARG A 281 -10.01 8.31 -6.86
N GLU A 282 -10.91 9.08 -7.44
CA GLU A 282 -12.30 9.16 -6.97
C GLU A 282 -12.92 7.76 -6.91
N GLU A 283 -13.69 7.50 -5.87
CA GLU A 283 -14.36 6.21 -5.63
C GLU A 283 -15.18 5.76 -6.83
N ASP A 284 -15.95 6.65 -7.43
CA ASP A 284 -16.80 6.37 -8.62
C ASP A 284 -15.99 5.79 -9.80
N VAL A 285 -14.77 6.25 -9.99
CA VAL A 285 -13.87 5.77 -11.05
C VAL A 285 -13.37 4.36 -10.76
N LEU A 286 -13.06 4.06 -9.50
CA LEU A 286 -12.64 2.72 -9.06
C LEU A 286 -13.77 1.72 -9.18
N VAL A 287 -14.94 2.04 -8.65
CA VAL A 287 -16.17 1.25 -8.71
C VAL A 287 -16.52 0.94 -10.16
N SER A 288 -16.56 1.97 -11.01
CA SER A 288 -16.85 1.82 -12.44
C SER A 288 -15.86 0.90 -13.16
N ARG A 289 -14.55 1.04 -12.89
CA ARG A 289 -13.50 0.18 -13.49
C ARG A 289 -13.70 -1.28 -13.15
N TYR A 290 -13.94 -1.63 -11.89
CA TYR A 290 -14.13 -3.00 -11.47
C TYR A 290 -15.46 -3.58 -11.97
N LYS A 291 -16.51 -2.78 -12.03
CA LYS A 291 -17.83 -3.15 -12.61
C LYS A 291 -17.70 -3.54 -14.09
N TRP A 292 -17.03 -2.73 -14.89
CA TRP A 292 -16.83 -3.02 -16.31
C TRP A 292 -15.89 -4.21 -16.53
N ARG A 293 -14.86 -4.39 -15.71
CA ARG A 293 -13.99 -5.57 -15.77
C ARG A 293 -14.75 -6.84 -15.39
N ALA A 294 -15.62 -6.79 -14.40
CA ALA A 294 -16.48 -7.92 -14.03
C ALA A 294 -17.43 -8.27 -15.18
N ALA A 295 -18.10 -7.27 -15.75
CA ALA A 295 -18.99 -7.47 -16.90
C ALA A 295 -18.25 -8.10 -18.09
N GLY A 296 -17.07 -7.58 -18.46
CA GLY A 296 -16.24 -8.14 -19.53
C GLY A 296 -15.80 -9.59 -19.26
N GLY A 297 -15.43 -9.92 -18.01
CA GLY A 297 -15.11 -11.29 -17.60
C GLY A 297 -16.29 -12.24 -17.76
N PHE A 298 -17.49 -11.84 -17.35
CA PHE A 298 -18.69 -12.67 -17.50
C PHE A 298 -19.09 -12.82 -18.98
N VAL A 299 -18.97 -11.78 -19.79
CA VAL A 299 -19.21 -11.87 -21.25
C VAL A 299 -18.28 -12.89 -21.88
N ALA A 300 -16.98 -12.85 -21.56
CA ALA A 300 -16.00 -13.83 -22.05
C ALA A 300 -16.31 -15.25 -21.57
N PHE A 301 -16.76 -15.42 -20.32
CA PHE A 301 -17.20 -16.70 -19.77
C PHE A 301 -18.40 -17.27 -20.55
N PHE A 302 -19.45 -16.51 -20.78
CA PHE A 302 -20.66 -16.98 -21.50
C PHE A 302 -20.38 -17.25 -22.96
N ILE A 303 -19.62 -16.42 -23.66
CA ILE A 303 -19.26 -16.63 -25.06
C ILE A 303 -18.37 -17.87 -25.20
N GLY A 304 -17.33 -17.98 -24.38
CA GLY A 304 -16.42 -19.14 -24.39
C GLY A 304 -17.14 -20.43 -24.04
N GLY A 305 -18.02 -20.40 -23.01
CA GLY A 305 -18.83 -21.55 -22.60
C GLY A 305 -19.81 -22.01 -23.69
N ALA A 306 -20.50 -21.07 -24.34
CA ALA A 306 -21.40 -21.39 -25.46
C ALA A 306 -20.65 -22.01 -26.65
N ALA A 307 -19.47 -21.43 -27.00
CA ALA A 307 -18.65 -21.97 -28.07
C ALA A 307 -18.12 -23.39 -27.74
N ALA A 308 -17.65 -23.61 -26.52
CA ALA A 308 -17.18 -24.92 -26.07
C ALA A 308 -18.31 -25.96 -26.09
N THR A 309 -19.51 -25.59 -25.61
CA THR A 309 -20.69 -26.48 -25.62
C THR A 309 -21.10 -26.86 -27.04
N LEU A 310 -21.15 -25.91 -27.96
CA LEU A 310 -21.42 -26.16 -29.37
C LEU A 310 -20.42 -27.13 -29.99
N MET A 311 -19.12 -26.93 -29.74
CA MET A 311 -18.07 -27.81 -30.26
C MET A 311 -18.19 -29.25 -29.70
N ILE A 312 -18.45 -29.40 -28.40
CA ILE A 312 -18.59 -30.69 -27.75
C ILE A 312 -19.84 -31.44 -28.29
N THR A 313 -20.99 -30.76 -28.35
CA THR A 313 -22.23 -31.39 -28.84
C THR A 313 -22.13 -31.84 -30.30
N THR A 314 -21.47 -31.05 -31.15
CA THR A 314 -21.27 -31.44 -32.58
C THR A 314 -20.27 -32.56 -32.76
N GLN A 315 -19.31 -32.78 -31.87
CA GLN A 315 -18.36 -33.89 -31.90
C GLN A 315 -18.91 -35.18 -31.33
N PHE A 316 -19.75 -35.11 -30.32
CA PHE A 316 -20.27 -36.30 -29.63
C PHE A 316 -21.62 -36.83 -30.16
N PHE A 317 -22.41 -36.01 -30.85
CA PHE A 317 -23.74 -36.41 -31.38
C PHE A 317 -23.73 -36.55 -32.92
N ARG A 318 -22.59 -36.78 -33.47
CA ARG A 318 -22.37 -37.21 -34.86
C ARG A 318 -21.92 -38.68 -34.86
#